data_f197fcfcba4304d8c9328d6286819842
#
_entry.id   f197fcfcba4304d8c9328d6286819842
#
_cell.length_a   1.000
_cell.length_b   1.000
_cell.length_c   1.000
_cell.angle_alpha   90.00
_cell.angle_beta   90.00
_cell.angle_gamma   90.00
#
_symmetry.space_group_name_H-M   'P 1'
#
loop_
_entity.id
_entity.type
_entity.pdbx_description
1 polymer ?
#
loop_
_entity_poly.entity_id
_entity_poly.type
_entity_poly.pdbx_seq_one_letter_code
_entity_poly.pdbx_strand_id
1 'polypeptide(L)'
;MTAKEVRNIISGRLHEFIGQPVILHEQDVNEPVPPLLYYQFVSPLIPLGGASIWYENGKQYRREPTETTMSITAVSYNRNSPGGYVHGDDEALELAERAISWMLHIGRHDLLLEGITVVEISNVQCRSNLMIDEVARQYGFDVRLRFERTTAVDMKNIKDGNVKKI
;
A
#
# COMPACT_ATOMS: atom_id res chain seq x y z
N MET A 1 -11.64 -5.62 -7.47
CA MET A 1 -10.27 -5.61 -6.92
C MET A 1 -10.32 -5.73 -5.40
N THR A 2 -9.35 -6.37 -4.76
CA THR A 2 -9.22 -6.48 -3.29
C THR A 2 -8.10 -5.56 -2.80
N ALA A 3 -8.09 -5.21 -1.51
CA ALA A 3 -6.99 -4.44 -0.92
C ALA A 3 -5.63 -5.15 -1.07
N LYS A 4 -5.61 -6.50 -1.02
CA LYS A 4 -4.40 -7.30 -1.27
C LYS A 4 -3.86 -7.12 -2.68
N GLU A 5 -4.74 -7.12 -3.70
CA GLU A 5 -4.33 -6.89 -5.10
C GLU A 5 -3.79 -5.47 -5.28
N VAL A 6 -4.45 -4.45 -4.71
CA VAL A 6 -3.96 -3.07 -4.72
C VAL A 6 -2.57 -2.97 -4.12
N ARG A 7 -2.36 -3.55 -2.95
CA ARG A 7 -1.06 -3.60 -2.27
C ARG A 7 0.02 -4.23 -3.16
N ASN A 8 -0.27 -5.37 -3.78
CA ASN A 8 0.70 -6.09 -4.60
C ASN A 8 1.07 -5.30 -5.86
N ILE A 9 0.11 -4.62 -6.48
CA ILE A 9 0.37 -3.74 -7.64
C ILE A 9 1.30 -2.61 -7.22
N ILE A 10 1.00 -1.92 -6.13
CA ILE A 10 1.80 -0.78 -5.67
C ILE A 10 3.21 -1.21 -5.28
N SER A 11 3.35 -2.25 -4.46
CA SER A 11 4.67 -2.71 -4.03
C SER A 11 5.53 -3.18 -5.20
N GLY A 12 4.96 -3.89 -6.17
CA GLY A 12 5.66 -4.33 -7.38
C GLY A 12 6.10 -3.17 -8.26
N ARG A 13 5.20 -2.25 -8.61
CA ARG A 13 5.52 -1.08 -9.44
C ARG A 13 6.52 -0.14 -8.77
N LEU A 14 6.38 0.06 -7.45
CA LEU A 14 7.31 0.89 -6.70
C LEU A 14 8.69 0.26 -6.63
N HIS A 15 8.79 -1.07 -6.46
CA HIS A 15 10.03 -1.81 -6.52
C HIS A 15 10.71 -1.66 -7.89
N GLU A 16 9.98 -1.84 -8.98
CA GLU A 16 10.48 -1.66 -10.36
C GLU A 16 11.06 -0.26 -10.59
N PHE A 17 10.37 0.78 -10.09
CA PHE A 17 10.82 2.16 -10.27
C PHE A 17 12.04 2.51 -9.41
N ILE A 18 12.04 2.10 -8.14
CA ILE A 18 13.08 2.49 -7.17
C ILE A 18 14.33 1.61 -7.30
N GLY A 19 14.17 0.32 -7.67
CA GLY A 19 15.26 -0.64 -7.73
C GLY A 19 15.76 -1.11 -6.35
N GLN A 20 15.02 -0.81 -5.27
CA GLN A 20 15.29 -1.25 -3.91
C GLN A 20 14.17 -2.18 -3.42
N PRO A 21 14.43 -3.05 -2.44
CA PRO A 21 13.40 -3.91 -1.87
C PRO A 21 12.22 -3.11 -1.32
N VAL A 22 10.98 -3.56 -1.62
CA VAL A 22 9.73 -3.02 -1.10
C VAL A 22 9.00 -4.17 -0.40
N ILE A 23 9.04 -4.20 0.92
CA ILE A 23 8.60 -5.34 1.72
C ILE A 23 7.51 -4.97 2.72
N LEU A 24 6.71 -5.95 3.12
CA LEU A 24 5.71 -5.76 4.18
C LEU A 24 6.42 -5.63 5.53
N HIS A 25 6.02 -4.64 6.31
CA HIS A 25 6.51 -4.46 7.67
C HIS A 25 6.19 -5.70 8.54
N GLU A 26 7.14 -6.10 9.38
CA GLU A 26 7.01 -7.26 10.29
C GLU A 26 6.83 -8.63 9.58
N GLN A 27 7.48 -8.85 8.45
CA GLN A 27 7.59 -10.21 7.91
C GLN A 27 8.68 -11.00 8.65
N ASP A 28 8.33 -12.19 9.14
CA ASP A 28 9.26 -13.18 9.74
C ASP A 28 10.19 -13.84 8.69
N VAL A 29 10.62 -13.10 7.69
CA VAL A 29 11.53 -13.58 6.65
C VAL A 29 12.81 -12.78 6.75
N ASN A 30 13.94 -13.38 6.36
CA ASN A 30 15.23 -12.68 6.28
C ASN A 30 15.07 -11.31 5.61
N GLU A 31 15.09 -10.26 6.41
CA GLU A 31 14.93 -8.91 5.92
C GLU A 31 16.10 -8.55 5.00
N PRO A 32 15.84 -7.97 3.83
CA PRO A 32 16.90 -7.45 2.99
C PRO A 32 17.70 -6.39 3.73
N VAL A 33 18.96 -6.28 3.38
CA VAL A 33 19.82 -5.22 3.95
C VAL A 33 19.35 -3.86 3.41
N PRO A 34 19.12 -2.84 4.25
CA PRO A 34 18.81 -1.49 3.81
C PRO A 34 19.87 -0.91 2.86
N PRO A 35 19.50 0.01 1.94
CA PRO A 35 18.24 0.76 1.95
C PRO A 35 17.06 -0.03 1.38
N LEU A 36 15.90 0.15 2.00
CA LEU A 36 14.66 -0.52 1.58
C LEU A 36 13.42 0.32 1.92
N LEU A 37 12.28 -0.05 1.36
CA LEU A 37 10.97 0.47 1.73
C LEU A 37 10.17 -0.57 2.48
N TYR A 38 9.63 -0.20 3.63
CA TYR A 38 8.54 -0.92 4.29
C TYR A 38 7.20 -0.36 3.86
N TYR A 39 6.21 -1.23 3.73
CA TYR A 39 4.82 -0.83 3.61
C TYR A 39 3.94 -1.60 4.61
N GLN A 40 2.86 -0.95 5.04
CA GLN A 40 1.83 -1.59 5.86
C GLN A 40 0.47 -0.93 5.60
N PHE A 41 -0.61 -1.67 5.88
CA PHE A 41 -1.92 -1.06 5.90
C PHE A 41 -2.14 -0.29 7.21
N VAL A 42 -2.54 0.96 7.09
CA VAL A 42 -3.08 1.77 8.20
C VAL A 42 -4.59 1.52 8.31
N SER A 43 -5.28 1.57 7.17
CA SER A 43 -6.70 1.23 7.06
C SER A 43 -6.90 0.39 5.80
N PRO A 44 -7.01 -0.94 5.93
CA PRO A 44 -7.05 -1.84 4.76
C PRO A 44 -8.34 -1.74 3.96
N LEU A 45 -9.44 -1.29 4.57
CA LEU A 45 -10.73 -1.21 3.92
C LEU A 45 -11.58 -0.07 4.48
N ILE A 46 -11.88 0.91 3.63
CA ILE A 46 -12.74 2.06 3.94
C ILE A 46 -13.89 2.06 2.92
N PRO A 47 -15.07 1.51 3.25
CA PRO A 47 -16.20 1.53 2.33
C PRO A 47 -16.75 2.95 2.19
N LEU A 48 -16.99 3.39 0.95
CA LEU A 48 -17.52 4.73 0.67
C LEU A 48 -19.04 4.75 0.45
N GLY A 49 -19.69 3.59 0.40
CA GLY A 49 -21.10 3.47 0.06
C GLY A 49 -21.37 3.56 -1.44
N GLY A 50 -22.64 3.69 -1.82
CA GLY A 50 -23.03 3.83 -3.24
C GLY A 50 -22.81 2.56 -4.07
N ALA A 51 -23.08 1.38 -3.50
CA ALA A 51 -22.90 0.10 -4.17
C ALA A 51 -23.89 -0.10 -5.32
N SER A 52 -23.40 -0.60 -6.46
CA SER A 52 -24.21 -1.15 -7.54
C SER A 52 -24.38 -2.65 -7.37
N ILE A 53 -25.61 -3.17 -7.53
CA ILE A 53 -25.92 -4.59 -7.41
C ILE A 53 -26.51 -5.08 -8.75
N TRP A 54 -26.02 -6.23 -9.24
CA TRP A 54 -26.58 -6.91 -10.40
C TRP A 54 -26.56 -8.42 -10.21
N TYR A 55 -27.28 -9.12 -11.07
CA TYR A 55 -27.44 -10.55 -11.02
C TYR A 55 -27.01 -11.16 -12.36
N GLU A 56 -26.14 -12.15 -12.29
CA GLU A 56 -25.62 -12.82 -13.47
C GLU A 56 -25.21 -14.26 -13.11
N ASN A 57 -25.54 -15.23 -13.99
CA ASN A 57 -25.14 -16.64 -13.87
C ASN A 57 -25.42 -17.26 -12.49
N GLY A 58 -26.57 -16.92 -11.88
CA GLY A 58 -26.97 -17.44 -10.57
C GLY A 58 -26.23 -16.86 -9.39
N LYS A 59 -25.52 -15.77 -9.60
CA LYS A 59 -24.81 -15.01 -8.56
C LYS A 59 -25.34 -13.59 -8.46
N GLN A 60 -25.30 -13.07 -7.25
CA GLN A 60 -25.46 -11.65 -6.99
C GLN A 60 -24.08 -11.01 -6.88
N TYR A 61 -23.84 -9.98 -7.66
CA TYR A 61 -22.63 -9.17 -7.61
C TYR A 61 -22.93 -7.84 -6.94
N ARG A 62 -21.97 -7.36 -6.18
CA ARG A 62 -21.98 -6.02 -5.59
C ARG A 62 -20.66 -5.33 -5.91
N ARG A 63 -20.75 -4.17 -6.54
CA ARG A 63 -19.61 -3.29 -6.82
C ARG A 63 -19.72 -2.04 -5.97
N GLU A 64 -18.69 -1.68 -5.28
CA GLU A 64 -18.64 -0.48 -4.43
C GLU A 64 -17.29 0.22 -4.52
N PRO A 65 -17.27 1.56 -4.54
CA PRO A 65 -16.05 2.32 -4.40
C PRO A 65 -15.52 2.12 -2.98
N THR A 66 -14.22 1.88 -2.88
CA THR A 66 -13.56 1.54 -1.61
C THR A 66 -12.23 2.27 -1.55
N GLU A 67 -11.82 2.68 -0.37
CA GLU A 67 -10.49 3.23 -0.13
C GLU A 67 -9.67 2.32 0.76
N THR A 68 -8.36 2.49 0.67
CA THR A 68 -7.37 1.93 1.60
C THR A 68 -6.32 2.98 1.90
N THR A 69 -5.78 2.97 3.11
CA THR A 69 -4.63 3.79 3.49
C THR A 69 -3.44 2.89 3.74
N MET A 70 -2.35 3.15 3.04
CA MET A 70 -1.08 2.47 3.21
C MET A 70 -0.03 3.45 3.73
N SER A 71 0.81 2.98 4.64
CA SER A 71 2.01 3.66 5.09
C SER A 71 3.22 3.11 4.33
N ILE A 72 4.06 4.00 3.82
CA ILE A 72 5.30 3.67 3.12
C ILE A 72 6.44 4.36 3.88
N THR A 73 7.43 3.58 4.30
CA THR A 73 8.56 4.08 5.10
C THR A 73 9.88 3.60 4.51
N ALA A 74 10.74 4.53 4.16
CA ALA A 74 12.11 4.29 3.74
C ALA A 74 13.00 4.11 4.96
N VAL A 75 13.90 3.13 4.90
CA VAL A 75 14.81 2.78 5.99
C VAL A 75 16.24 2.68 5.48
N SER A 76 17.15 3.32 6.17
CA SER A 76 18.58 3.16 5.98
C SER A 76 19.35 3.37 7.28
N TYR A 77 20.66 3.14 7.28
CA TYR A 77 21.55 3.43 8.40
C TYR A 77 22.94 3.84 7.94
N ASN A 78 23.65 4.51 8.84
CA ASN A 78 25.02 4.92 8.60
C ASN A 78 25.91 3.69 8.39
N ARG A 79 26.71 3.68 7.34
CA ARG A 79 27.63 2.60 7.03
C ARG A 79 28.82 3.03 6.21
N ASN A 80 29.93 2.30 6.33
CA ASN A 80 31.05 2.40 5.40
C ASN A 80 30.72 1.59 4.14
N SER A 81 30.97 2.16 2.99
CA SER A 81 30.80 1.57 1.68
C SER A 81 32.09 1.69 0.88
N PRO A 82 32.33 0.86 -0.15
CA PRO A 82 33.49 1.00 -1.04
C PRO A 82 33.61 2.37 -1.71
N GLY A 83 32.49 3.10 -1.87
CA GLY A 83 32.42 4.45 -2.42
C GLY A 83 32.57 5.57 -1.39
N GLY A 84 32.79 5.24 -0.10
CA GLY A 84 32.86 6.20 1.01
C GLY A 84 31.84 5.96 2.10
N TYR A 85 31.74 6.90 3.04
CA TYR A 85 30.75 6.83 4.12
C TYR A 85 29.36 7.21 3.61
N VAL A 86 28.35 6.39 3.94
CA VAL A 86 26.94 6.64 3.61
C VAL A 86 26.22 7.14 4.85
N HIS A 87 25.61 8.32 4.74
CA HIS A 87 24.73 8.89 5.74
C HIS A 87 23.33 8.29 5.56
N GLY A 88 22.93 7.43 6.49
CA GLY A 88 21.62 6.73 6.41
C GLY A 88 20.42 7.69 6.45
N ASP A 89 20.57 8.84 7.08
CA ASP A 89 19.54 9.87 7.14
C ASP A 89 19.25 10.45 5.75
N ASP A 90 20.29 10.84 5.01
CA ASP A 90 20.18 11.40 3.66
C ASP A 90 19.63 10.34 2.69
N GLU A 91 20.15 9.10 2.77
CA GLU A 91 19.72 8.01 1.90
C GLU A 91 18.25 7.61 2.14
N ALA A 92 17.79 7.54 3.39
CA ALA A 92 16.40 7.25 3.71
C ALA A 92 15.46 8.38 3.26
N LEU A 93 15.86 9.65 3.46
CA LEU A 93 15.09 10.80 3.00
C LEU A 93 14.98 10.81 1.47
N GLU A 94 16.08 10.65 0.75
CA GLU A 94 16.10 10.60 -0.72
C GLU A 94 15.21 9.45 -1.26
N LEU A 95 15.26 8.29 -0.61
CA LEU A 95 14.44 7.14 -0.99
C LEU A 95 12.94 7.42 -0.78
N ALA A 96 12.57 8.07 0.32
CA ALA A 96 11.19 8.50 0.58
C ALA A 96 10.72 9.56 -0.44
N GLU A 97 11.58 10.53 -0.78
CA GLU A 97 11.28 11.54 -1.79
C GLU A 97 11.10 10.93 -3.19
N ARG A 98 11.90 9.95 -3.55
CA ARG A 98 11.72 9.20 -4.82
C ARG A 98 10.40 8.44 -4.82
N ALA A 99 10.03 7.80 -3.72
CA ALA A 99 8.78 7.06 -3.61
C ALA A 99 7.55 7.98 -3.73
N ILE A 100 7.54 9.12 -3.04
CA ILE A 100 6.43 10.08 -3.12
C ILE A 100 6.36 10.75 -4.51
N SER A 101 7.51 11.03 -5.12
CA SER A 101 7.58 11.60 -6.47
C SER A 101 6.99 10.65 -7.51
N TRP A 102 7.25 9.35 -7.39
CA TRP A 102 6.62 8.35 -8.24
C TRP A 102 5.09 8.34 -8.07
N MET A 103 4.59 8.36 -6.85
CA MET A 103 3.14 8.41 -6.56
C MET A 103 2.46 9.66 -7.14
N LEU A 104 3.17 10.80 -7.18
CA LEU A 104 2.62 12.07 -7.68
C LEU A 104 2.65 12.21 -9.21
N HIS A 105 3.55 11.48 -9.89
CA HIS A 105 3.79 11.63 -11.34
C HIS A 105 3.53 10.33 -12.12
N ILE A 106 4.58 9.62 -12.50
CA ILE A 106 4.51 8.46 -13.39
C ILE A 106 3.63 7.35 -12.80
N GLY A 107 3.86 7.00 -11.55
CA GLY A 107 3.12 5.96 -10.86
C GLY A 107 1.64 6.28 -10.72
N ARG A 108 1.28 7.57 -10.58
CA ARG A 108 -0.14 7.98 -10.53
C ARG A 108 -0.87 7.62 -11.83
N HIS A 109 -0.24 7.79 -12.98
CA HIS A 109 -0.81 7.41 -14.26
C HIS A 109 -0.92 5.90 -14.41
N ASP A 110 0.15 5.17 -14.07
CA ASP A 110 0.19 3.71 -14.14
C ASP A 110 -0.87 3.08 -13.23
N LEU A 111 -1.02 3.59 -12.02
CA LEU A 111 -2.04 3.13 -11.07
C LEU A 111 -3.46 3.41 -11.57
N LEU A 112 -3.67 4.56 -12.23
CA LEU A 112 -4.97 4.88 -12.82
C LEU A 112 -5.37 3.90 -13.92
N LEU A 113 -4.42 3.45 -14.76
CA LEU A 113 -4.65 2.43 -15.77
C LEU A 113 -5.03 1.07 -15.18
N GLU A 114 -4.54 0.77 -13.97
CA GLU A 114 -4.92 -0.42 -13.19
C GLU A 114 -6.24 -0.22 -12.40
N GLY A 115 -6.90 0.92 -12.53
CA GLY A 115 -8.14 1.24 -11.80
C GLY A 115 -7.93 1.67 -10.36
N ILE A 116 -6.72 2.13 -10.01
CA ILE A 116 -6.37 2.65 -8.68
C ILE A 116 -6.13 4.16 -8.77
N THR A 117 -6.87 4.92 -7.97
CA THR A 117 -6.72 6.38 -7.89
C THR A 117 -5.99 6.78 -6.61
N VAL A 118 -4.92 7.54 -6.73
CA VAL A 118 -4.26 8.20 -5.59
C VAL A 118 -5.12 9.39 -5.17
N VAL A 119 -5.73 9.29 -3.98
CA VAL A 119 -6.67 10.30 -3.44
C VAL A 119 -5.92 11.38 -2.67
N GLU A 120 -5.02 10.95 -1.78
CA GLU A 120 -4.30 11.84 -0.87
C GLU A 120 -2.94 11.23 -0.51
N ILE A 121 -1.94 12.07 -0.35
CA ILE A 121 -0.63 11.70 0.14
C ILE A 121 -0.27 12.67 1.26
N SER A 122 0.16 12.12 2.41
CA SER A 122 0.63 12.94 3.53
C SER A 122 2.04 13.50 3.26
N ASN A 123 2.48 14.42 4.10
CA ASN A 123 3.86 14.87 4.08
C ASN A 123 4.83 13.74 4.44
N VAL A 124 6.05 13.81 3.91
CA VAL A 124 7.16 12.96 4.39
C VAL A 124 7.52 13.39 5.81
N GLN A 125 7.56 12.43 6.72
CA GLN A 125 7.86 12.62 8.13
C GLN A 125 9.01 11.75 8.58
N CYS A 126 9.85 12.27 9.47
CA CYS A 126 10.84 11.48 10.17
C CYS A 126 10.13 10.52 11.14
N ARG A 127 10.42 9.23 11.01
CA ARG A 127 9.86 8.14 11.82
C ARG A 127 10.93 7.41 12.62
N SER A 128 12.14 7.96 12.67
CA SER A 128 13.27 7.38 13.38
C SER A 128 13.01 7.31 14.88
N ASN A 129 13.23 6.14 15.49
CA ASN A 129 13.20 5.97 16.93
C ASN A 129 14.64 6.09 17.49
N LEU A 130 14.86 7.05 18.38
CA LEU A 130 16.18 7.36 18.97
C LEU A 130 16.61 6.40 20.09
N MET A 131 15.91 5.29 20.32
CA MET A 131 16.06 4.52 21.57
C MET A 131 17.01 3.32 21.54
N ILE A 132 17.73 3.05 20.44
CA ILE A 132 18.63 1.88 20.36
C ILE A 132 19.93 2.27 19.64
N ASP A 133 21.06 1.70 20.04
CA ASP A 133 22.44 2.01 19.60
C ASP A 133 22.73 1.87 18.08
N GLU A 134 21.90 1.17 17.33
CA GLU A 134 21.89 1.14 15.86
C GLU A 134 20.64 1.86 15.35
N VAL A 135 20.77 3.17 15.19
CA VAL A 135 19.65 4.01 14.79
C VAL A 135 19.33 3.83 13.31
N ALA A 136 18.37 2.98 12.99
CA ALA A 136 17.77 2.96 11.68
C ALA A 136 17.10 4.32 11.40
N ARG A 137 17.56 5.00 10.34
CA ARG A 137 16.96 6.25 9.89
C ARG A 137 15.73 5.94 9.06
N GLN A 138 14.61 6.56 9.40
CA GLN A 138 13.31 6.26 8.81
C GLN A 138 12.59 7.54 8.39
N TYR A 139 12.17 7.60 7.14
CA TYR A 139 11.30 8.64 6.61
C TYR A 139 10.14 8.00 5.88
N GLY A 140 8.93 8.51 6.08
CA GLY A 140 7.76 7.89 5.48
C GLY A 140 6.59 8.84 5.31
N PHE A 141 5.61 8.37 4.54
CA PHE A 141 4.35 9.06 4.27
C PHE A 141 3.22 8.04 4.19
N ASP A 142 2.00 8.54 4.31
CA ASP A 142 0.81 7.73 4.13
C ASP A 142 0.14 8.10 2.81
N VAL A 143 -0.38 7.10 2.10
CA VAL A 143 -1.10 7.26 0.85
C VAL A 143 -2.49 6.67 0.97
N ARG A 144 -3.51 7.45 0.60
CA ARG A 144 -4.89 7.00 0.47
C ARG A 144 -5.21 6.71 -0.99
N LEU A 145 -5.71 5.54 -1.24
CA LEU A 145 -5.95 4.98 -2.55
C LEU A 145 -7.41 4.58 -2.68
N ARG A 146 -8.03 4.86 -3.83
CA ARG A 146 -9.40 4.46 -4.15
C ARG A 146 -9.40 3.46 -5.29
N PHE A 147 -10.25 2.45 -5.18
CA PHE A 147 -10.46 1.42 -6.19
C PHE A 147 -11.89 0.89 -6.12
N GLU A 148 -12.32 0.17 -7.15
CA GLU A 148 -13.61 -0.53 -7.15
C GLU A 148 -13.44 -1.95 -6.61
N ARG A 149 -14.19 -2.28 -5.57
CA ARG A 149 -14.30 -3.62 -5.01
C ARG A 149 -15.54 -4.30 -5.54
N THR A 150 -15.38 -5.51 -6.10
CA THR A 150 -16.51 -6.36 -6.52
C THR A 150 -16.53 -7.62 -5.66
N THR A 151 -17.68 -7.93 -5.09
CA THR A 151 -17.94 -9.18 -4.36
C THR A 151 -19.07 -9.94 -5.04
N ALA A 152 -19.04 -11.28 -4.97
CA ALA A 152 -20.07 -12.14 -5.54
C ALA A 152 -20.54 -13.14 -4.47
N VAL A 153 -21.85 -13.39 -4.45
CA VAL A 153 -22.51 -14.36 -3.56
C VAL A 153 -23.40 -15.26 -4.39
N ASP A 154 -23.34 -16.58 -4.16
CA ASP A 154 -24.22 -17.53 -4.82
C ASP A 154 -25.67 -17.37 -4.35
N MET A 155 -26.61 -17.23 -5.30
CA MET A 155 -28.03 -17.02 -4.99
C MET A 155 -28.70 -18.23 -4.30
N LYS A 156 -28.11 -19.43 -4.39
CA LYS A 156 -28.60 -20.62 -3.69
C LYS A 156 -28.60 -20.43 -2.17
N ASN A 157 -27.64 -19.70 -1.63
CA ASN A 157 -27.54 -19.42 -0.20
C ASN A 157 -28.57 -18.38 0.29
N ILE A 158 -29.23 -17.65 -0.62
CA ILE A 158 -30.21 -16.63 -0.27
C ILE A 158 -31.63 -17.27 -0.19
N LYS A 159 -31.90 -18.35 -0.92
CA LYS A 159 -33.21 -19.04 -0.92
C LYS A 159 -33.47 -19.83 0.35
N ASP A 160 -32.43 -20.26 1.07
CA ASP A 160 -32.55 -21.06 2.29
C ASP A 160 -32.64 -20.21 3.58
N GLY A 161 -32.55 -18.90 3.45
CA GLY A 161 -32.88 -17.96 4.53
C GLY A 161 -34.40 -17.92 4.73
N ASN A 162 -34.92 -18.75 5.62
CA ASN A 162 -36.32 -18.70 6.07
C ASN A 162 -36.65 -17.27 6.54
N VAL A 163 -37.27 -16.50 5.65
CA VAL A 163 -38.01 -15.30 6.04
C VAL A 163 -39.24 -15.77 6.79
N LYS A 164 -39.15 -15.97 8.10
CA LYS A 164 -40.31 -16.04 8.97
C LYS A 164 -41.04 -14.70 8.83
N LYS A 165 -42.14 -14.69 8.11
CA LYS A 165 -43.10 -13.58 8.19
C LYS A 165 -43.53 -13.47 9.64
N ILE A 166 -43.24 -12.35 10.24
CA ILE A 166 -43.84 -11.90 11.50
C ILE A 166 -45.27 -11.39 11.19
#